data_99899ec0be4fcc376e3b7a271081c0dc
#
_entry.id   99899ec0be4fcc376e3b7a271081c0dc
#
_cell.length_a   1.000
_cell.length_b   1.000
_cell.length_c   1.000
_cell.angle_alpha   90.00
_cell.angle_beta   90.00
_cell.angle_gamma   90.00
#
_symmetry.space_group_name_H-M   'P 1'
#
loop_
_entity.id
_entity.type
_entity.pdbx_description
1 polymer ?
#
loop_
_entity_poly.entity_id
_entity_poly.type
_entity_poly.pdbx_seq_one_letter_code
_entity_poly.pdbx_strand_id
1 'polypeptide(L)'
;MRRFLRNRDGMATMEFLVLFPLLMTFIVMIAEVGTYMVRTIQIERALDIAIRDVRLGQNAVRTHDGLRARICSSAFLITGCEDKLLVELVSLGSAPGGNAPTGGFLCRNRASDIDPVVSFDPSGPGEIIVVRACLVQDPVFPGTGMMAMLPDAQGGGYAILAQSAFVNEPEG
;
A
#
# COMPACT_ATOMS: atom_id res chain seq x y z
N MET A 1 -35.39 -37.65 34.51
CA MET A 1 -34.43 -36.55 34.62
C MET A 1 -32.97 -37.00 34.78
N ARG A 2 -32.61 -38.02 35.53
CA ARG A 2 -31.20 -38.51 35.73
C ARG A 2 -30.50 -39.03 34.45
N ARG A 3 -31.20 -39.52 33.43
CA ARG A 3 -30.63 -39.98 32.16
C ARG A 3 -30.13 -38.84 31.28
N PHE A 4 -30.73 -37.65 31.35
CA PHE A 4 -30.37 -36.46 30.57
C PHE A 4 -29.04 -35.84 31.05
N LEU A 5 -28.77 -35.88 32.35
CA LEU A 5 -27.53 -35.36 32.94
C LEU A 5 -26.31 -36.29 32.73
N ARG A 6 -26.50 -37.50 32.22
CA ARG A 6 -25.43 -38.48 31.97
C ARG A 6 -25.14 -38.70 30.48
N ASN A 7 -25.91 -38.06 29.62
CA ASN A 7 -25.71 -38.15 28.18
C ASN A 7 -24.63 -37.13 27.77
N ARG A 8 -23.50 -37.58 27.23
CA ARG A 8 -22.37 -36.76 26.79
C ARG A 8 -22.38 -36.50 25.30
N ASP A 9 -23.42 -36.94 24.57
CA ASP A 9 -23.50 -36.86 23.11
C ASP A 9 -23.60 -35.40 22.60
N GLY A 10 -23.97 -34.44 23.45
CA GLY A 10 -24.00 -33.00 23.13
C GLY A 10 -22.68 -32.24 23.40
N MET A 11 -21.69 -32.89 24.05
CA MET A 11 -20.47 -32.20 24.46
C MET A 11 -19.58 -31.83 23.28
N ALA A 12 -19.49 -32.67 22.25
CA ALA A 12 -18.73 -32.42 21.02
C ALA A 12 -19.28 -31.22 20.21
N THR A 13 -20.61 -31.08 20.20
CA THR A 13 -21.25 -29.92 19.52
C THR A 13 -20.97 -28.59 20.23
N MET A 14 -20.97 -28.61 21.57
CA MET A 14 -20.63 -27.40 22.35
C MET A 14 -19.17 -27.01 22.21
N GLU A 15 -18.28 -28.00 22.20
CA GLU A 15 -16.85 -27.79 21.95
C GLU A 15 -16.60 -27.22 20.56
N PHE A 16 -17.24 -27.76 19.54
CA PHE A 16 -17.16 -27.27 18.18
C PHE A 16 -17.67 -25.81 18.07
N LEU A 17 -18.82 -25.48 18.70
CA LEU A 17 -19.39 -24.14 18.67
C LEU A 17 -18.47 -23.08 19.29
N VAL A 18 -17.62 -23.47 20.25
CA VAL A 18 -16.64 -22.55 20.87
C VAL A 18 -15.36 -22.45 20.04
N LEU A 19 -14.84 -23.57 19.54
CA LEU A 19 -13.58 -23.62 18.81
C LEU A 19 -13.70 -23.11 17.37
N PHE A 20 -14.84 -23.35 16.70
CA PHE A 20 -15.04 -22.97 15.31
C PHE A 20 -14.93 -21.48 15.04
N PRO A 21 -15.58 -20.57 15.80
CA PRO A 21 -15.41 -19.13 15.61
C PRO A 21 -13.96 -18.68 15.81
N LEU A 22 -13.27 -19.26 16.77
CA LEU A 22 -11.85 -18.94 17.04
C LEU A 22 -10.98 -19.37 15.86
N LEU A 23 -11.17 -20.56 15.33
CA LEU A 23 -10.47 -21.07 14.15
C LEU A 23 -10.74 -20.18 12.92
N MET A 24 -12.01 -19.82 12.68
CA MET A 24 -12.41 -18.96 11.57
C MET A 24 -11.77 -17.56 11.68
N THR A 25 -11.69 -17.01 12.88
CA THR A 25 -11.01 -15.72 13.09
C THR A 25 -9.54 -15.78 12.69
N PHE A 26 -8.83 -16.85 13.05
CA PHE A 26 -7.43 -17.04 12.64
C PHE A 26 -7.28 -17.16 11.12
N ILE A 27 -8.16 -17.94 10.47
CA ILE A 27 -8.11 -18.10 9.01
C ILE A 27 -8.33 -16.76 8.32
N VAL A 28 -9.31 -15.97 8.74
CA VAL A 28 -9.60 -14.65 8.19
C VAL A 28 -8.43 -13.68 8.41
N MET A 29 -7.82 -13.68 9.58
CA MET A 29 -6.62 -12.86 9.85
C MET A 29 -5.45 -13.24 8.94
N ILE A 30 -5.17 -14.54 8.75
CA ILE A 30 -4.10 -15.00 7.85
C ILE A 30 -4.37 -14.56 6.41
N ALA A 31 -5.61 -14.67 5.94
CA ALA A 31 -6.01 -14.23 4.60
C ALA A 31 -5.83 -12.71 4.42
N GLU A 32 -6.17 -11.90 5.42
CA GLU A 32 -5.98 -10.45 5.39
C GLU A 32 -4.50 -10.06 5.33
N VAL A 33 -3.66 -10.69 6.20
CA VAL A 33 -2.19 -10.48 6.18
C VAL A 33 -1.61 -10.87 4.82
N GLY A 34 -2.01 -12.01 4.29
CA GLY A 34 -1.56 -12.49 2.99
C GLY A 34 -1.91 -11.50 1.88
N THR A 35 -3.14 -10.99 1.88
CA THR A 35 -3.59 -9.99 0.89
C THR A 35 -2.80 -8.68 1.01
N TYR A 36 -2.57 -8.19 2.23
CA TYR A 36 -1.75 -7.01 2.48
C TYR A 36 -0.34 -7.18 1.91
N MET A 37 0.32 -8.31 2.21
CA MET A 37 1.67 -8.60 1.72
C MET A 37 1.74 -8.68 0.20
N VAL A 38 0.77 -9.34 -0.44
CA VAL A 38 0.72 -9.43 -1.89
C VAL A 38 0.57 -8.04 -2.53
N ARG A 39 -0.30 -7.20 -1.99
CA ARG A 39 -0.49 -5.82 -2.46
C ARG A 39 0.78 -4.98 -2.30
N THR A 40 1.47 -5.11 -1.16
CA THR A 40 2.74 -4.41 -0.89
C THR A 40 3.80 -4.80 -1.91
N ILE A 41 4.04 -6.10 -2.11
CA ILE A 41 5.01 -6.58 -3.10
C ILE A 41 4.68 -6.11 -4.51
N GLN A 42 3.39 -6.04 -4.86
CA GLN A 42 2.98 -5.58 -6.18
C GLN A 42 3.27 -4.10 -6.41
N ILE A 43 3.01 -3.24 -5.42
CA ILE A 43 3.32 -1.82 -5.53
C ILE A 43 4.81 -1.58 -5.58
N GLU A 44 5.60 -2.25 -4.75
CA GLU A 44 7.07 -2.16 -4.78
C GLU A 44 7.61 -2.57 -6.15
N ARG A 45 7.17 -3.72 -6.67
CA ARG A 45 7.59 -4.19 -8.00
C ARG A 45 7.13 -3.26 -9.13
N ALA A 46 5.90 -2.75 -9.06
CA ALA A 46 5.37 -1.83 -10.05
C ALA A 46 6.14 -0.50 -10.05
N LEU A 47 6.51 -0.01 -8.87
CA LEU A 47 7.35 1.17 -8.71
C LEU A 47 8.73 0.97 -9.32
N ASP A 48 9.40 -0.15 -9.08
CA ASP A 48 10.72 -0.45 -9.65
C ASP A 48 10.68 -0.52 -11.17
N ILE A 49 9.63 -1.13 -11.75
CA ILE A 49 9.43 -1.17 -13.21
C ILE A 49 9.26 0.25 -13.76
N ALA A 50 8.43 1.07 -13.13
CA ALA A 50 8.17 2.44 -13.56
C ALA A 50 9.41 3.32 -13.48
N ILE A 51 10.23 3.17 -12.43
CA ILE A 51 11.50 3.90 -12.28
C ILE A 51 12.49 3.48 -13.37
N ARG A 52 12.54 2.20 -13.72
CA ARG A 52 13.38 1.73 -14.82
C ARG A 52 12.99 2.41 -16.14
N ASP A 53 11.69 2.54 -16.42
CA ASP A 53 11.21 3.22 -17.63
C ASP A 53 11.53 4.72 -17.63
N VAL A 54 11.46 5.38 -16.45
CA VAL A 54 11.92 6.77 -16.28
C VAL A 54 13.41 6.92 -16.62
N ARG A 55 14.25 6.02 -16.10
CA ARG A 55 15.70 6.02 -16.37
C ARG A 55 16.04 5.77 -17.84
N LEU A 56 15.24 4.98 -18.53
CA LEU A 56 15.38 4.73 -19.97
C LEU A 56 14.86 5.89 -20.84
N GLY A 57 14.46 7.01 -20.23
CA GLY A 57 14.09 8.22 -20.97
C GLY A 57 12.71 8.16 -21.62
N GLN A 58 11.82 7.30 -21.17
CA GLN A 58 10.45 7.24 -21.72
C GLN A 58 9.66 8.50 -21.30
N ASN A 59 9.46 9.42 -22.23
CA ASN A 59 8.80 10.71 -21.99
C ASN A 59 7.40 10.60 -21.40
N ALA A 60 6.66 9.54 -21.74
CA ALA A 60 5.31 9.29 -21.22
C ALA A 60 5.27 9.08 -19.69
N VAL A 61 6.37 8.62 -19.10
CA VAL A 61 6.47 8.30 -17.65
C VAL A 61 7.08 9.46 -16.85
N ARG A 62 7.58 10.50 -17.53
CA ARG A 62 8.19 11.68 -16.89
C ARG A 62 7.17 12.70 -16.32
N THR A 63 5.89 12.45 -16.49
CA THR A 63 4.81 13.26 -15.89
C THR A 63 4.23 12.56 -14.67
N HIS A 64 3.68 13.31 -13.72
CA HIS A 64 3.02 12.76 -12.54
C HIS A 64 1.96 11.71 -12.92
N ASP A 65 1.07 12.06 -13.85
CA ASP A 65 0.00 11.16 -14.29
C ASP A 65 0.53 9.97 -15.08
N GLY A 66 1.56 10.16 -15.90
CA GLY A 66 2.19 9.08 -16.64
C GLY A 66 2.87 8.06 -15.73
N LEU A 67 3.57 8.53 -14.70
CA LEU A 67 4.21 7.66 -13.71
C LEU A 67 3.15 6.89 -12.90
N ARG A 68 2.10 7.56 -12.46
CA ARG A 68 0.97 6.93 -11.75
C ARG A 68 0.30 5.86 -12.61
N ALA A 69 -0.04 6.18 -13.85
CA ALA A 69 -0.65 5.24 -14.79
C ALA A 69 0.27 4.03 -15.05
N ARG A 70 1.59 4.26 -15.17
CA ARG A 70 2.56 3.18 -15.39
C ARG A 70 2.67 2.24 -14.20
N ILE A 71 2.72 2.77 -12.97
CA ILE A 71 2.70 1.95 -11.75
C ILE A 71 1.41 1.13 -11.71
N CYS A 72 0.27 1.76 -11.92
CA CYS A 72 -1.03 1.10 -11.86
C CYS A 72 -1.22 0.04 -12.95
N SER A 73 -0.70 0.24 -14.16
CA SER A 73 -0.75 -0.76 -15.22
C SER A 73 0.04 -2.04 -14.90
N SER A 74 1.06 -1.92 -14.02
CA SER A 74 1.88 -3.05 -13.58
C SER A 74 1.35 -3.74 -12.31
N ALA A 75 0.43 -3.10 -11.58
CA ALA A 75 -0.15 -3.55 -10.32
C ALA A 75 -1.55 -4.17 -10.54
N PHE A 76 -1.64 -5.28 -11.24
CA PHE A 76 -2.88 -5.86 -11.78
C PHE A 76 -3.90 -6.37 -10.74
N LEU A 77 -3.48 -6.66 -9.50
CA LEU A 77 -4.39 -7.09 -8.41
C LEU A 77 -4.96 -5.92 -7.60
N ILE A 78 -4.64 -4.68 -7.99
CA ILE A 78 -5.07 -3.50 -7.26
C ILE A 78 -6.19 -2.82 -8.03
N THR A 79 -7.41 -2.91 -7.51
CA THR A 79 -8.58 -2.26 -8.10
C THR A 79 -8.63 -0.77 -7.74
N GLY A 80 -8.93 0.08 -8.74
CA GLY A 80 -9.00 1.54 -8.54
C GLY A 80 -7.66 2.16 -8.15
N CYS A 81 -6.56 1.63 -8.69
CA CYS A 81 -5.21 2.06 -8.35
C CYS A 81 -4.99 3.55 -8.60
N GLU A 82 -5.38 4.07 -9.76
CA GLU A 82 -5.14 5.46 -10.14
C GLU A 82 -5.82 6.47 -9.21
N ASP A 83 -6.99 6.12 -8.70
CA ASP A 83 -7.73 6.98 -7.76
C ASP A 83 -7.23 6.89 -6.32
N LYS A 84 -6.42 5.90 -6.01
CA LYS A 84 -5.97 5.57 -4.65
C LYS A 84 -4.48 5.75 -4.44
N LEU A 85 -3.72 5.87 -5.54
CA LEU A 85 -2.27 6.00 -5.54
C LEU A 85 -1.87 7.47 -5.57
N LEU A 86 -1.04 7.88 -4.62
CA LEU A 86 -0.32 9.15 -4.63
C LEU A 86 1.16 8.88 -4.83
N VAL A 87 1.79 9.61 -5.75
CA VAL A 87 3.21 9.49 -6.07
C VAL A 87 3.89 10.84 -5.86
N GLU A 88 5.00 10.84 -5.14
CA GLU A 88 5.82 12.01 -4.88
C GLU A 88 7.24 11.76 -5.39
N LEU A 89 7.80 12.73 -6.11
CA LEU A 89 9.21 12.74 -6.49
C LEU A 89 9.90 13.90 -5.77
N VAL A 90 10.96 13.58 -5.04
CA VAL A 90 11.74 14.57 -4.31
C VAL A 90 13.21 14.40 -4.67
N SER A 91 13.82 15.49 -5.19
CA SER A 91 15.28 15.54 -5.35
C SER A 91 15.96 15.78 -4.00
N LEU A 92 17.01 15.01 -3.72
CA LEU A 92 17.83 15.23 -2.52
C LEU A 92 18.60 16.56 -2.59
N GLY A 93 18.91 17.06 -3.80
CA GLY A 93 19.55 18.36 -3.99
C GLY A 93 18.65 19.55 -3.63
N SER A 94 17.34 19.40 -3.82
CA SER A 94 16.34 20.43 -3.51
C SER A 94 15.80 20.34 -2.08
N ALA A 95 16.09 19.23 -1.37
CA ALA A 95 15.59 19.05 0.00
C ALA A 95 16.33 20.00 0.97
N PRO A 96 15.61 20.66 1.90
CA PRO A 96 16.25 21.48 2.93
C PRO A 96 17.27 20.68 3.73
N GLY A 97 18.56 21.05 3.62
CA GLY A 97 19.65 20.36 4.29
C GLY A 97 20.25 19.15 3.56
N GLY A 98 19.89 18.88 2.30
CA GLY A 98 20.44 17.77 1.50
C GLY A 98 20.11 16.36 2.02
N ASN A 99 19.18 16.26 2.93
CA ASN A 99 18.75 14.99 3.54
C ASN A 99 17.51 14.45 2.82
N ALA A 100 17.33 13.12 2.88
CA ALA A 100 16.09 12.51 2.44
C ALA A 100 14.88 13.18 3.13
N PRO A 101 13.73 13.30 2.45
CA PRO A 101 12.56 13.95 3.01
C PRO A 101 12.17 13.28 4.33
N THR A 102 12.37 14.02 5.42
CA THR A 102 12.11 13.57 6.80
C THR A 102 10.61 13.62 7.15
N GLY A 103 9.79 14.21 6.29
CA GLY A 103 8.34 14.22 6.42
C GLY A 103 7.73 12.83 6.25
N GLY A 104 6.60 12.59 6.92
CA GLY A 104 5.82 11.38 6.71
C GLY A 104 5.40 11.22 5.24
N PHE A 105 5.02 10.00 4.84
CA PHE A 105 4.45 9.78 3.51
C PHE A 105 3.15 10.57 3.37
N LEU A 106 3.01 11.29 2.27
CA LEU A 106 1.74 11.88 1.88
C LEU A 106 0.89 10.78 1.23
N CYS A 107 -0.30 10.57 1.77
CA CYS A 107 -1.28 9.65 1.22
C CYS A 107 -2.53 10.43 0.83
N ARG A 108 -3.27 9.89 -0.12
CA ARG A 108 -4.54 10.50 -0.54
C ARG A 108 -5.53 10.46 0.62
N ASN A 109 -6.14 11.62 0.91
CA ASN A 109 -7.22 11.70 1.89
C ASN A 109 -8.54 11.41 1.19
N ARG A 110 -9.17 10.28 1.48
CA ARG A 110 -10.45 9.88 0.90
C ARG A 110 -11.64 10.72 1.36
N ALA A 111 -11.50 11.43 2.47
CA ALA A 111 -12.52 12.34 2.98
C ALA A 111 -12.49 13.73 2.32
N SER A 112 -11.51 13.99 1.44
CA SER A 112 -11.30 15.26 0.77
C SER A 112 -11.22 15.04 -0.74
N ASP A 113 -11.93 15.86 -1.51
CA ASP A 113 -11.80 15.89 -2.98
C ASP A 113 -10.51 16.59 -3.46
N ILE A 114 -9.74 17.13 -2.53
CA ILE A 114 -8.50 17.85 -2.84
C ILE A 114 -7.33 16.92 -2.58
N ASP A 115 -6.60 16.57 -3.63
CA ASP A 115 -5.33 15.85 -3.51
C ASP A 115 -4.29 16.75 -2.85
N PRO A 116 -3.47 16.22 -1.93
CA PRO A 116 -2.36 16.97 -1.37
C PRO A 116 -1.40 17.39 -2.48
N VAL A 117 -0.88 18.60 -2.37
CA VAL A 117 0.15 19.11 -3.30
C VAL A 117 1.41 18.27 -3.07
N VAL A 118 1.75 17.46 -4.04
CA VAL A 118 2.97 16.64 -4.02
C VAL A 118 4.06 17.32 -4.83
N SER A 119 5.29 17.22 -4.36
CA SER A 119 6.45 17.62 -5.13
C SER A 119 6.65 16.63 -6.28
N PHE A 120 6.72 17.13 -7.49
CA PHE A 120 7.08 16.37 -8.67
C PHE A 120 8.17 17.14 -9.42
N ASP A 121 9.41 16.97 -8.96
CA ASP A 121 10.57 17.61 -9.55
C ASP A 121 11.46 16.55 -10.20
N PRO A 122 11.44 16.43 -11.53
CA PRO A 122 12.31 15.50 -12.24
C PRO A 122 13.77 15.95 -12.34
N SER A 123 14.19 16.93 -11.54
CA SER A 123 15.57 17.42 -11.29
C SER A 123 16.60 17.29 -12.40
N GLY A 124 17.69 18.07 -12.28
CA GLY A 124 18.79 18.08 -13.22
C GLY A 124 19.60 16.78 -13.28
N PRO A 125 20.48 16.65 -14.29
CA PRO A 125 21.33 15.47 -14.44
C PRO A 125 22.30 15.30 -13.25
N GLY A 126 22.45 14.07 -12.79
CA GLY A 126 23.34 13.71 -11.68
C GLY A 126 22.73 13.84 -10.29
N GLU A 127 21.47 14.25 -10.17
CA GLU A 127 20.79 14.33 -8.88
C GLU A 127 20.15 13.00 -8.47
N ILE A 128 20.14 12.74 -7.16
CA ILE A 128 19.43 11.59 -6.58
C ILE A 128 17.98 11.97 -6.39
N ILE A 129 17.09 11.24 -7.02
CA ILE A 129 15.65 11.40 -6.90
C ILE A 129 15.10 10.26 -6.05
N VAL A 130 14.34 10.62 -5.02
CA VAL A 130 13.58 9.67 -4.20
C VAL A 130 12.14 9.69 -4.68
N VAL A 131 11.63 8.53 -5.07
CA VAL A 131 10.23 8.33 -5.44
C VAL A 131 9.52 7.65 -4.28
N ARG A 132 8.43 8.25 -3.85
CA ARG A 132 7.60 7.77 -2.76
C ARG A 132 6.19 7.54 -3.28
N ALA A 133 5.66 6.38 -3.04
CA ALA A 133 4.32 6.00 -3.44
C ALA A 133 3.50 5.58 -2.21
N CYS A 134 2.31 6.14 -2.07
CA CYS A 134 1.34 5.75 -1.07
C CYS A 134 0.06 5.28 -1.75
N LEU A 135 -0.31 4.03 -1.51
CA LEU A 135 -1.56 3.44 -1.98
C LEU A 135 -2.50 3.22 -0.80
N VAL A 136 -3.70 3.80 -0.85
CA VAL A 136 -4.73 3.61 0.17
C VAL A 136 -5.67 2.49 -0.26
N GLN A 137 -5.82 1.45 0.58
CA GLN A 137 -6.66 0.29 0.29
C GLN A 137 -7.61 -0.03 1.44
N ASP A 138 -8.72 -0.69 1.08
CA ASP A 138 -9.66 -1.21 2.05
C ASP A 138 -9.29 -2.63 2.45
N PRO A 139 -9.56 -3.03 3.71
CA PRO A 139 -9.44 -4.41 4.13
C PRO A 139 -10.44 -5.28 3.37
N VAL A 140 -10.05 -6.53 3.14
CA VAL A 140 -10.97 -7.52 2.54
C VAL A 140 -12.03 -7.93 3.57
N PHE A 141 -11.64 -8.01 4.84
CA PHE A 141 -12.51 -8.35 5.94
C PHE A 141 -12.59 -7.20 6.95
N PRO A 142 -13.54 -6.25 6.77
CA PRO A 142 -13.72 -5.15 7.70
C PRO A 142 -14.11 -5.69 9.08
N GLY A 143 -13.48 -5.18 10.13
CA GLY A 143 -13.74 -5.57 11.52
C GLY A 143 -12.78 -6.64 12.08
N THR A 144 -11.84 -7.15 11.30
CA THR A 144 -10.70 -7.87 11.86
C THR A 144 -9.78 -6.88 12.57
N GLY A 145 -9.39 -7.18 13.82
CA GLY A 145 -8.54 -6.29 14.65
C GLY A 145 -7.18 -5.93 14.04
N MET A 146 -6.84 -6.48 12.90
CA MET A 146 -5.63 -6.22 12.15
C MET A 146 -5.55 -4.80 11.61
N MET A 147 -6.69 -4.18 11.26
CA MET A 147 -6.73 -2.78 10.83
C MET A 147 -6.13 -1.80 11.85
N ALA A 148 -6.27 -2.12 13.14
CA ALA A 148 -5.71 -1.29 14.21
C ALA A 148 -4.17 -1.35 14.29
N MET A 149 -3.53 -2.29 13.60
CA MET A 149 -2.07 -2.48 13.59
C MET A 149 -1.39 -1.95 12.33
N LEU A 150 -2.18 -1.62 11.29
CA LEU A 150 -1.67 -1.10 10.03
C LEU A 150 -1.63 0.43 10.03
N PRO A 151 -0.75 1.06 9.20
CA PRO A 151 -0.76 2.51 9.03
C PRO A 151 -2.14 2.98 8.57
N ASP A 152 -2.79 3.78 9.42
CA ASP A 152 -4.12 4.31 9.12
C ASP A 152 -4.04 5.36 8.02
N ALA A 153 -4.96 5.28 7.07
CA ALA A 153 -5.11 6.27 6.02
C ALA A 153 -6.22 7.27 6.39
N GLN A 154 -5.98 8.55 6.15
CA GLN A 154 -6.99 9.59 6.36
C GLN A 154 -8.23 9.30 5.49
N GLY A 155 -9.38 9.20 6.13
CA GLY A 155 -10.64 8.83 5.46
C GLY A 155 -10.90 7.31 5.41
N GLY A 156 -10.18 6.51 6.19
CA GLY A 156 -10.39 5.07 6.36
C GLY A 156 -9.54 4.20 5.43
N GLY A 157 -9.44 2.93 5.78
CA GLY A 157 -8.56 1.99 5.10
C GLY A 157 -7.15 1.98 5.67
N TYR A 158 -6.23 1.32 5.00
CA TYR A 158 -4.82 1.27 5.36
C TYR A 158 -3.92 1.77 4.23
N ALA A 159 -2.76 2.31 4.60
CA ALA A 159 -1.78 2.80 3.66
C ALA A 159 -0.72 1.73 3.37
N ILE A 160 -0.43 1.51 2.10
CA ILE A 160 0.71 0.74 1.61
C ILE A 160 1.73 1.74 1.10
N LEU A 161 2.93 1.68 1.65
CA LEU A 161 4.01 2.62 1.39
C LEU A 161 5.10 1.90 0.62
N ALA A 162 5.52 2.48 -0.51
CA ALA A 162 6.67 2.03 -1.28
C ALA A 162 7.58 3.21 -1.57
N GLN A 163 8.89 2.98 -1.56
CA GLN A 163 9.85 4.00 -1.93
C GLN A 163 11.02 3.38 -2.69
N SER A 164 11.55 4.14 -3.62
CA SER A 164 12.77 3.77 -4.34
C SER A 164 13.55 5.04 -4.66
N ALA A 165 14.84 4.90 -4.94
CA ALA A 165 15.69 6.02 -5.31
C ALA A 165 16.50 5.70 -6.56
N PHE A 166 16.71 6.70 -7.38
CA PHE A 166 17.55 6.57 -8.56
C PHE A 166 18.33 7.87 -8.84
N VAL A 167 19.41 7.72 -9.59
CA VAL A 167 20.17 8.88 -10.08
C VAL A 167 19.67 9.22 -11.49
N ASN A 168 19.37 10.47 -11.72
CA ASN A 168 19.03 10.97 -13.06
C ASN A 168 20.30 11.04 -13.90
N GLU A 169 20.43 10.16 -14.89
CA GLU A 169 21.61 10.15 -15.77
C GLU A 169 21.50 11.32 -16.76
N PRO A 170 22.64 12.01 -17.08
CA PRO A 170 22.64 13.02 -18.12
C PRO A 170 22.29 12.39 -19.46
N GLU A 171 21.42 13.05 -20.22
CA GLU A 171 21.15 12.65 -21.60
C GLU A 171 22.47 12.74 -22.38
N GLY A 172 22.97 11.59 -22.88
CA GLY A 172 24.18 11.49 -23.66
C GLY A 172 24.02 12.04 -25.08
#